data_74ead4e3ff2b0c074d297a733c38a799
#
_entry.id   74ead4e3ff2b0c074d297a733c38a799
#
_cell.length_a   1.000
_cell.length_b   1.000
_cell.length_c   1.000
_cell.angle_alpha   90.00
_cell.angle_beta   90.00
_cell.angle_gamma   90.00
#
_symmetry.space_group_name_H-M   'P 1'
#
loop_
_entity.id
_entity.type
_entity.pdbx_description
1 polymer ?
#
loop_
_entity_poly.entity_id
_entity_poly.type
_entity_poly.pdbx_seq_one_letter_code
_entity_poly.pdbx_strand_id
1 'polypeptide(L)'
;MTDQVASASQLQSCVSQFRCIACGVVQKQASKHVRCAECGDLLEVVYPGWNTKVGMRVGGLDAAALKALWGQRRLSQKLLDASGVWRFREVLPALHHWDGVISLREGNTPVYELPSCAHAVGVQFLYAKHQGMNPTGSFKDTGMTVATSFARE
;
A
#
# COMPACT_ATOMS: atom_id res chain seq x y z
N MET A 1 5.88 5.48 33.44
CA MET A 1 5.72 5.98 32.08
C MET A 1 5.02 4.87 31.32
N THR A 2 3.72 4.99 31.19
CA THR A 2 2.85 3.96 30.61
C THR A 2 2.84 4.13 29.10
N ASP A 3 3.44 3.19 28.39
CA ASP A 3 3.35 3.06 26.94
C ASP A 3 1.89 2.80 26.55
N GLN A 4 1.21 3.84 26.07
CA GLN A 4 -0.04 3.67 25.34
C GLN A 4 0.29 3.18 23.93
N VAL A 5 0.42 1.87 23.79
CA VAL A 5 0.35 1.22 22.48
C VAL A 5 -1.09 1.41 21.97
N ALA A 6 -1.28 2.30 21.03
CA ALA A 6 -2.56 2.50 20.37
C ALA A 6 -3.09 1.15 19.87
N SER A 7 -4.29 0.77 20.32
CA SER A 7 -4.91 -0.48 19.92
C SER A 7 -5.13 -0.49 18.39
N ALA A 8 -5.02 -1.67 17.77
CA ALA A 8 -5.14 -1.85 16.31
C ALA A 8 -6.48 -1.35 15.71
N SER A 9 -7.48 -1.07 16.55
CA SER A 9 -8.80 -0.55 16.17
C SER A 9 -8.84 0.98 15.95
N GLN A 10 -7.80 1.73 16.28
CA GLN A 10 -7.79 3.19 16.21
C GLN A 10 -7.10 3.80 15.00
N LEU A 11 -6.44 3.01 14.17
CA LEU A 11 -5.84 3.48 12.93
C LEU A 11 -6.94 3.50 11.84
N GLN A 12 -7.70 4.59 11.78
CA GLN A 12 -8.52 4.87 10.61
C GLN A 12 -7.61 4.86 9.38
N SER A 13 -7.82 3.86 8.52
CA SER A 13 -7.20 3.81 7.18
C SER A 13 -7.48 5.13 6.47
N CYS A 14 -6.54 5.54 5.63
CA CYS A 14 -6.75 6.67 4.75
C CYS A 14 -8.03 6.44 3.95
N VAL A 15 -8.99 7.33 4.07
CA VAL A 15 -10.24 7.22 3.30
C VAL A 15 -9.87 7.42 1.83
N SER A 16 -9.77 6.33 1.10
CA SER A 16 -9.60 6.36 -0.35
C SER A 16 -10.95 6.61 -1.03
N GLN A 17 -10.92 7.29 -2.17
CA GLN A 17 -12.07 7.55 -3.01
C GLN A 17 -11.74 7.14 -4.44
N PHE A 18 -12.75 6.77 -5.22
CA PHE A 18 -12.61 6.60 -6.65
C PHE A 18 -12.99 7.89 -7.37
N ARG A 19 -12.13 8.37 -8.24
CA ARG A 19 -12.38 9.52 -9.10
C ARG A 19 -12.25 9.11 -10.56
N CYS A 20 -13.21 9.53 -11.37
CA CYS A 20 -13.14 9.32 -12.80
C CYS A 20 -12.01 10.16 -13.42
N ILE A 21 -11.17 9.53 -14.24
CA ILE A 21 -10.05 10.22 -14.92
C ILE A 21 -10.52 11.18 -16.02
N ALA A 22 -11.69 10.94 -16.61
CA ALA A 22 -12.25 11.77 -17.67
C ALA A 22 -13.16 12.90 -17.16
N CYS A 23 -14.21 12.57 -16.37
CA CYS A 23 -15.21 13.55 -15.95
C CYS A 23 -14.98 14.11 -14.54
N GLY A 24 -14.01 13.58 -13.78
CA GLY A 24 -13.66 14.05 -12.44
C GLY A 24 -14.67 13.67 -11.34
N VAL A 25 -15.78 13.02 -11.67
CA VAL A 25 -16.78 12.59 -10.66
C VAL A 25 -16.14 11.67 -9.65
N VAL A 26 -16.40 11.96 -8.37
CA VAL A 26 -15.98 11.13 -7.23
C VAL A 26 -17.07 10.14 -6.87
N GLN A 27 -16.72 8.87 -6.79
CA GLN A 27 -17.62 7.78 -6.42
C GLN A 27 -17.19 7.17 -5.09
N LYS A 28 -18.17 6.68 -4.31
CA LYS A 28 -17.88 5.94 -3.07
C LYS A 28 -17.24 4.59 -3.40
N GLN A 29 -16.32 4.14 -2.56
CA GLN A 29 -15.56 2.89 -2.70
C GLN A 29 -16.44 1.61 -2.78
N ALA A 30 -17.70 1.69 -2.37
CA ALA A 30 -18.64 0.56 -2.36
C ALA A 30 -19.16 0.13 -3.75
N SER A 31 -18.78 0.80 -4.83
CA SER A 31 -19.21 0.36 -6.16
C SER A 31 -18.32 -0.80 -6.62
N LYS A 32 -18.92 -1.95 -6.92
CA LYS A 32 -18.25 -3.09 -7.59
C LYS A 32 -17.85 -2.77 -9.05
N HIS A 33 -18.05 -1.53 -9.47
CA HIS A 33 -17.78 -1.09 -10.84
C HIS A 33 -16.36 -0.54 -10.94
N VAL A 34 -15.60 -1.04 -11.88
CA VAL A 34 -14.26 -0.56 -12.24
C VAL A 34 -14.31 0.65 -13.20
N ARG A 35 -15.52 1.08 -13.57
CA ARG A 35 -15.78 2.17 -14.50
C ARG A 35 -16.71 3.21 -13.89
N CYS A 36 -16.58 4.43 -14.38
CA CYS A 36 -17.40 5.55 -13.98
C CYS A 36 -18.89 5.30 -14.34
N ALA A 37 -19.77 5.50 -13.37
CA ALA A 37 -21.22 5.34 -13.59
C ALA A 37 -21.80 6.43 -14.53
N GLU A 38 -21.15 7.61 -14.59
CA GLU A 38 -21.62 8.74 -15.39
C GLU A 38 -21.16 8.68 -16.85
N CYS A 39 -19.89 8.37 -17.10
CA CYS A 39 -19.32 8.44 -18.45
C CYS A 39 -18.68 7.14 -18.96
N GLY A 40 -18.63 6.09 -18.13
CA GLY A 40 -18.08 4.80 -18.51
C GLY A 40 -16.56 4.71 -18.55
N ASP A 41 -15.84 5.78 -18.25
CA ASP A 41 -14.38 5.78 -18.27
C ASP A 41 -13.76 5.17 -17.00
N LEU A 42 -12.43 5.06 -16.97
CA LEU A 42 -11.70 4.43 -15.88
C LEU A 42 -11.72 5.28 -14.61
N LEU A 43 -11.59 4.59 -13.48
CA LEU A 43 -11.50 5.20 -12.16
C LEU A 43 -10.06 5.13 -11.65
N GLU A 44 -9.61 6.19 -11.01
CA GLU A 44 -8.37 6.24 -10.22
C GLU A 44 -8.69 6.25 -8.73
N VAL A 45 -7.78 5.72 -7.93
CA VAL A 45 -7.84 5.82 -6.47
C VAL A 45 -7.20 7.13 -6.05
N VAL A 46 -7.94 7.97 -5.34
CA VAL A 46 -7.45 9.21 -4.78
C VAL A 46 -7.54 9.20 -3.26
N TYR A 47 -6.60 9.86 -2.62
CA TYR A 47 -6.54 10.02 -1.17
C TYR A 47 -6.71 11.50 -0.83
N PRO A 48 -7.94 11.95 -0.47
CA PRO A 48 -8.16 13.32 -0.05
C PRO A 48 -7.28 13.64 1.17
N GLY A 49 -6.49 14.65 1.12
CA GLY A 49 -5.57 15.04 2.20
C GLY A 49 -4.10 14.68 2.00
N TRP A 50 -3.75 13.94 0.95
CA TRP A 50 -2.34 13.71 0.63
C TRP A 50 -1.62 14.94 0.09
N ASN A 51 -2.35 15.95 -0.38
CA ASN A 51 -1.84 17.20 -0.97
C ASN A 51 -1.98 18.41 -0.05
N THR A 52 -2.00 18.24 1.25
CA THR A 52 -2.07 19.41 2.15
C THR A 52 -0.68 20.04 2.33
N LYS A 53 -0.61 21.37 2.27
CA LYS A 53 0.60 22.16 2.55
C LYS A 53 1.16 21.94 3.97
N VAL A 54 0.44 21.23 4.83
CA VAL A 54 0.77 20.94 6.24
C VAL A 54 1.52 19.62 6.41
N GLY A 55 1.79 18.90 5.32
CA GLY A 55 2.37 17.57 5.34
C GLY A 55 1.31 16.45 5.45
N MET A 56 1.67 15.27 4.93
CA MET A 56 0.80 14.11 4.92
C MET A 56 0.61 13.58 6.35
N ARG A 57 -0.63 13.51 6.80
CA ARG A 57 -1.00 12.78 8.02
C ARG A 57 -1.99 11.68 7.68
N VAL A 58 -1.70 10.48 8.15
CA VAL A 58 -2.54 9.28 7.96
C VAL A 58 -2.86 8.71 9.33
N GLY A 59 -4.13 8.66 9.68
CA GLY A 59 -4.53 8.21 11.02
C GLY A 59 -3.92 9.05 12.15
N GLY A 60 -3.70 10.35 11.92
CA GLY A 60 -3.03 11.24 12.89
C GLY A 60 -1.49 11.15 12.91
N LEU A 61 -0.90 10.18 12.21
CA LEU A 61 0.54 9.96 12.15
C LEU A 61 1.18 10.78 11.01
N ASP A 62 2.33 11.37 11.28
CA ASP A 62 3.18 11.97 10.26
C ASP A 62 4.06 10.92 9.55
N ALA A 63 4.83 11.33 8.56
CA ALA A 63 5.67 10.44 7.78
C ALA A 63 6.76 9.74 8.61
N ALA A 64 7.30 10.39 9.64
CA ALA A 64 8.32 9.80 10.51
C ALA A 64 7.72 8.71 11.39
N ALA A 65 6.58 8.98 12.02
CA ALA A 65 5.83 8.03 12.83
C ALA A 65 5.35 6.82 12.00
N LEU A 66 4.86 7.04 10.77
CA LEU A 66 4.50 5.96 9.85
C LEU A 66 5.69 5.07 9.50
N LYS A 67 6.84 5.65 9.18
CA LYS A 67 8.06 4.88 8.88
C LYS A 67 8.52 4.06 10.08
N ALA A 68 8.48 4.63 11.28
CA ALA A 68 8.81 3.93 12.53
C ALA A 68 7.85 2.75 12.77
N LEU A 69 6.55 2.96 12.63
CA LEU A 69 5.52 1.92 12.75
C LEU A 69 5.75 0.77 11.75
N TRP A 70 5.98 1.10 10.48
CA TRP A 70 6.25 0.10 9.44
C TRP A 70 7.56 -0.65 9.66
N GLY A 71 8.57 0.02 10.23
CA GLY A 71 9.83 -0.59 10.65
C GLY A 71 9.63 -1.61 11.78
N GLN A 72 8.85 -1.28 12.80
CA GLN A 72 8.48 -2.19 13.88
C GLN A 72 7.71 -3.41 13.37
N ARG A 73 6.73 -3.21 12.49
CA ARG A 73 5.95 -4.30 11.88
C ARG A 73 6.82 -5.26 11.05
N ARG A 74 7.90 -4.78 10.47
CA ARG A 74 8.84 -5.63 9.73
C ARG A 74 9.43 -6.76 10.59
N LEU A 75 9.52 -6.55 11.89
CA LEU A 75 10.03 -7.52 12.85
C LEU A 75 8.95 -8.48 13.38
N SER A 76 7.69 -8.22 13.06
CA SER A 76 6.53 -8.99 13.50
C SER A 76 6.32 -10.24 12.62
N GLN A 77 5.86 -11.34 13.25
CA GLN A 77 5.47 -12.57 12.56
C GLN A 77 3.97 -12.65 12.22
N LYS A 78 3.19 -11.64 12.61
CA LYS A 78 1.76 -11.58 12.28
C LYS A 78 1.58 -11.49 10.76
N LEU A 79 0.58 -12.17 10.21
CA LEU A 79 0.34 -12.26 8.76
C LEU A 79 0.35 -10.89 8.07
N LEU A 80 -0.42 -9.93 8.60
CA LEU A 80 -0.52 -8.58 8.04
C LEU A 80 0.81 -7.83 8.07
N ASP A 81 1.58 -7.99 9.15
CA ASP A 81 2.84 -7.28 9.33
C ASP A 81 3.97 -7.93 8.52
N ALA A 82 3.93 -9.26 8.37
CA ALA A 82 4.90 -10.02 7.58
C ALA A 82 4.72 -9.82 6.06
N SER A 83 3.53 -9.42 5.60
CA SER A 83 3.32 -9.04 4.21
C SER A 83 4.08 -7.75 3.87
N GLY A 84 4.76 -7.74 2.75
CA GLY A 84 5.41 -6.55 2.21
C GLY A 84 4.43 -5.52 1.63
N VAL A 85 3.14 -5.83 1.63
CA VAL A 85 2.04 -4.96 1.19
C VAL A 85 1.20 -4.51 2.39
N TRP A 86 0.59 -5.44 3.12
CA TRP A 86 -0.33 -5.13 4.22
C TRP A 86 0.33 -4.52 5.45
N ARG A 87 1.65 -4.58 5.54
CA ARG A 87 2.41 -3.81 6.51
C ARG A 87 2.14 -2.30 6.40
N PHE A 88 1.83 -1.82 5.19
CA PHE A 88 1.56 -0.43 4.86
C PHE A 88 0.06 -0.10 4.80
N ARG A 89 -0.77 -0.84 5.50
CA ARG A 89 -2.24 -0.80 5.42
C ARG A 89 -2.87 0.57 5.65
N GLU A 90 -2.16 1.49 6.30
CA GLU A 90 -2.64 2.88 6.49
C GLU A 90 -2.74 3.65 5.17
N VAL A 91 -1.96 3.26 4.18
CA VAL A 91 -1.90 3.91 2.86
C VAL A 91 -2.50 3.03 1.75
N LEU A 92 -3.14 1.94 2.13
CA LEU A 92 -3.90 1.10 1.21
C LEU A 92 -5.40 1.40 1.30
N PRO A 93 -6.19 1.04 0.29
CA PRO A 93 -7.64 1.07 0.39
C PRO A 93 -8.10 0.29 1.62
N ALA A 94 -9.08 0.85 2.36
CA ALA A 94 -9.57 0.23 3.58
C ALA A 94 -10.39 -1.03 3.27
N LEU A 95 -10.09 -2.11 4.00
CA LEU A 95 -10.98 -3.25 4.14
C LEU A 95 -11.89 -3.03 5.35
N HIS A 96 -13.10 -3.57 5.31
CA HIS A 96 -14.02 -3.54 6.45
C HIS A 96 -13.56 -4.54 7.53
N HIS A 97 -12.99 -5.68 7.10
CA HIS A 97 -12.55 -6.76 7.98
C HIS A 97 -11.12 -7.23 7.65
N TRP A 98 -10.19 -7.03 8.58
CA TRP A 98 -8.79 -7.42 8.40
C TRP A 98 -8.55 -8.93 8.43
N ASP A 99 -9.45 -9.71 9.01
CA ASP A 99 -9.40 -11.19 9.03
C ASP A 99 -9.68 -11.79 7.65
N GLY A 100 -10.27 -11.01 6.75
CA GLY A 100 -10.50 -11.36 5.35
C GLY A 100 -9.27 -11.28 4.47
N VAL A 101 -8.15 -10.75 4.96
CA VAL A 101 -6.94 -10.55 4.15
C VAL A 101 -6.39 -11.87 3.62
N ILE A 102 -6.20 -11.91 2.30
CA ILE A 102 -5.50 -13.00 1.61
C ILE A 102 -4.08 -12.52 1.31
N SER A 103 -3.08 -13.23 1.82
CA SER A 103 -1.68 -12.88 1.60
C SER A 103 -0.80 -14.13 1.51
N LEU A 104 0.09 -14.14 0.55
CA LEU A 104 1.18 -15.10 0.39
C LEU A 104 2.50 -14.54 0.96
N ARG A 105 2.45 -13.48 1.78
CA ARG A 105 3.60 -12.70 2.26
C ARG A 105 4.38 -12.03 1.13
N GLU A 106 3.69 -11.67 0.07
CA GLU A 106 4.20 -10.95 -1.10
C GLU A 106 4.88 -9.62 -0.71
N GLY A 107 5.68 -9.11 -1.59
CA GLY A 107 6.54 -7.96 -1.32
C GLY A 107 7.81 -8.35 -0.55
N ASN A 108 8.42 -7.45 0.17
CA ASN A 108 9.72 -7.64 0.86
C ASN A 108 10.83 -8.14 -0.08
N THR A 109 10.68 -7.97 -1.38
CA THR A 109 11.63 -8.44 -2.37
C THR A 109 13.01 -7.79 -2.18
N PRO A 110 14.10 -8.54 -2.40
CA PRO A 110 15.44 -8.04 -2.15
C PRO A 110 15.83 -6.91 -3.10
N VAL A 111 16.76 -6.09 -2.64
CA VAL A 111 17.45 -5.07 -3.43
C VAL A 111 18.90 -5.51 -3.54
N TYR A 112 19.39 -5.65 -4.76
CA TYR A 112 20.77 -6.01 -5.06
C TYR A 112 21.55 -4.80 -5.52
N GLU A 113 22.77 -4.67 -5.05
CA GLU A 113 23.74 -3.75 -5.62
C GLU A 113 24.34 -4.35 -6.88
N LEU A 114 24.48 -3.54 -7.94
CA LEU A 114 24.94 -3.96 -9.27
C LEU A 114 26.20 -3.17 -9.69
N PRO A 115 27.36 -3.41 -9.05
CA PRO A 115 28.55 -2.58 -9.27
C PRO A 115 29.09 -2.68 -10.71
N SER A 116 29.05 -3.86 -11.32
CA SER A 116 29.49 -4.05 -12.71
C SER A 116 28.61 -3.30 -13.70
N CYS A 117 27.27 -3.31 -13.46
CA CYS A 117 26.33 -2.55 -14.29
C CYS A 117 26.50 -1.05 -14.07
N ALA A 118 26.71 -0.61 -12.81
CA ALA A 118 26.98 0.77 -12.47
C ALA A 118 28.20 1.31 -13.23
N HIS A 119 29.29 0.56 -13.21
CA HIS A 119 30.50 0.88 -13.97
C HIS A 119 30.25 0.96 -15.48
N ALA A 120 29.52 0.00 -16.04
CA ALA A 120 29.23 -0.06 -17.48
C ALA A 120 28.41 1.13 -17.99
N VAL A 121 27.49 1.67 -17.14
CA VAL A 121 26.64 2.82 -17.49
C VAL A 121 27.16 4.16 -16.96
N GLY A 122 28.30 4.17 -16.28
CA GLY A 122 28.96 5.38 -15.79
C GLY A 122 28.28 6.06 -14.60
N VAL A 123 27.57 5.32 -13.73
CA VAL A 123 27.01 5.82 -12.49
C VAL A 123 27.77 5.29 -11.28
N GLN A 124 27.75 6.04 -10.17
CA GLN A 124 28.48 5.66 -8.96
C GLN A 124 27.82 4.46 -8.27
N PHE A 125 26.49 4.44 -8.20
CA PHE A 125 25.71 3.38 -7.57
C PHE A 125 24.54 2.97 -8.44
N LEU A 126 24.27 1.68 -8.53
CA LEU A 126 23.11 1.13 -9.19
C LEU A 126 22.55 -0.02 -8.34
N TYR A 127 21.24 0.01 -8.11
CA TYR A 127 20.53 -1.02 -7.35
C TYR A 127 19.35 -1.55 -8.15
N ALA A 128 19.09 -2.84 -8.04
CA ALA A 128 17.93 -3.47 -8.64
C ALA A 128 17.03 -4.11 -7.57
N LYS A 129 15.76 -3.71 -7.53
CA LYS A 129 14.75 -4.39 -6.72
C LYS A 129 14.17 -5.56 -7.50
N HIS A 130 14.42 -6.80 -7.04
CA HIS A 130 14.10 -8.01 -7.78
C HIS A 130 12.65 -8.46 -7.52
N GLN A 131 11.70 -7.97 -8.30
CA GLN A 131 10.27 -8.29 -8.15
C GLN A 131 9.91 -9.74 -8.50
N GLY A 132 10.77 -10.44 -9.25
CA GLY A 132 10.64 -11.88 -9.52
C GLY A 132 10.80 -12.79 -8.29
N MET A 133 11.20 -12.22 -7.13
CA MET A 133 11.25 -12.93 -5.85
C MET A 133 9.92 -12.90 -5.08
N ASN A 134 8.87 -12.37 -5.67
CA ASN A 134 7.51 -12.53 -5.13
C ASN A 134 7.05 -14.01 -5.24
N PRO A 135 6.07 -14.45 -4.44
CA PRO A 135 5.63 -15.86 -4.35
C PRO A 135 5.29 -16.52 -5.69
N THR A 136 4.70 -15.78 -6.65
CA THR A 136 4.40 -16.30 -8.00
C THR A 136 5.44 -15.89 -9.05
N GLY A 137 6.55 -15.29 -8.63
CA GLY A 137 7.59 -14.79 -9.55
C GLY A 137 7.21 -13.49 -10.26
N SER A 138 6.19 -12.80 -9.80
CA SER A 138 5.63 -11.63 -10.49
C SER A 138 5.46 -10.42 -9.57
N PHE A 139 5.74 -9.21 -10.09
CA PHE A 139 5.42 -7.95 -9.42
C PHE A 139 3.90 -7.77 -9.20
N LYS A 140 3.07 -8.47 -9.96
CA LYS A 140 1.61 -8.40 -9.85
C LYS A 140 1.10 -8.89 -8.51
N ASP A 141 1.83 -9.74 -7.81
CA ASP A 141 1.44 -10.26 -6.50
C ASP A 141 1.10 -9.15 -5.51
N THR A 142 1.84 -8.04 -5.55
CA THR A 142 1.62 -6.91 -4.65
C THR A 142 0.26 -6.20 -4.87
N GLY A 143 -0.23 -6.19 -6.10
CA GLY A 143 -1.58 -5.68 -6.40
C GLY A 143 -2.66 -6.73 -6.19
N MET A 144 -2.37 -7.99 -6.53
CA MET A 144 -3.35 -9.07 -6.45
C MET A 144 -3.73 -9.41 -5.01
N THR A 145 -2.83 -9.31 -4.03
CA THR A 145 -3.18 -9.51 -2.62
C THR A 145 -4.27 -8.53 -2.17
N VAL A 146 -4.20 -7.27 -2.63
CA VAL A 146 -5.23 -6.27 -2.34
C VAL A 146 -6.53 -6.61 -3.09
N ALA A 147 -6.46 -6.88 -4.40
CA ALA A 147 -7.62 -7.18 -5.21
C ALA A 147 -8.39 -8.42 -4.73
N THR A 148 -7.68 -9.50 -4.40
CA THR A 148 -8.31 -10.74 -3.91
C THR A 148 -8.90 -10.57 -2.51
N SER A 149 -8.27 -9.79 -1.65
CA SER A 149 -8.83 -9.48 -0.33
C SER A 149 -10.13 -8.68 -0.44
N PHE A 150 -10.17 -7.69 -1.33
CA PHE A 150 -11.40 -6.94 -1.63
C PHE A 150 -12.50 -7.82 -2.25
N ALA A 151 -12.14 -8.74 -3.14
CA ALA A 151 -13.11 -9.64 -3.77
C ALA A 151 -13.71 -10.64 -2.78
N ARG A 152 -13.04 -10.90 -1.66
CA ARG A 152 -13.52 -11.78 -0.60
C ARG A 152 -14.52 -11.09 0.34
N GLU A 153 -14.50 -9.77 0.48
CA GLU A 153 -15.49 -8.98 1.25
C GLU A 153 -16.87 -8.98 0.60
#